data_889665454739c2679200d5385d9520a5
#
_entry.id   889665454739c2679200d5385d9520a5
#
_cell.length_a   1.000
_cell.length_b   1.000
_cell.length_c   1.000
_cell.angle_alpha   90.00
_cell.angle_beta   90.00
_cell.angle_gamma   90.00
#
_symmetry.space_group_name_H-M   'P 1'
#
loop_
_entity.id
_entity.type
_entity.pdbx_description
1 polymer ?
#
loop_
_entity_poly.entity_id
_entity_poly.type
_entity_poly.pdbx_seq_one_letter_code
_entity_poly.pdbx_strand_id
1 'polypeptide(L)'
;MDDDNKYMEIDDDGNQIWVLDAYTVTDEYPFAQNTELRETKEINYIRNSVKVLINAYDGTMNFYITDRTDPIAMAYNKIYPDIFKNSDEISEGISKHFIYPQYLYDIQSKIIDKYHNIQPETLYRANDVWDVAETFDSDKTEKMKSYYTMVKNENGDLEIGLVIPYTLYGKQNITSYMIGTSVNGTNKLTLCNFEAD
;
A
#
# COMPACT_ATOMS: atom_id res chain seq x y z
N MET A 1 -2.35 2.31 13.32
CA MET A 1 -1.01 2.86 13.09
C MET A 1 -0.10 1.69 12.85
N ASP A 2 0.66 1.68 11.78
CA ASP A 2 1.54 0.56 11.42
C ASP A 2 2.95 0.90 11.91
N ASP A 3 3.34 0.33 13.05
CA ASP A 3 4.66 0.58 13.65
C ASP A 3 5.81 -0.07 12.86
N ASP A 4 5.50 -1.03 12.00
CA ASP A 4 6.52 -1.81 11.28
C ASP A 4 7.03 -1.09 10.01
N ASN A 5 6.27 -0.12 9.48
CA ASN A 5 6.56 0.59 8.23
C ASN A 5 6.81 2.09 8.41
N LYS A 6 7.37 2.49 9.53
CA LYS A 6 7.85 3.86 9.71
C LYS A 6 9.15 4.07 8.94
N TYR A 7 9.28 5.22 8.33
CA TYR A 7 10.52 5.65 7.68
C TYR A 7 10.85 7.09 8.05
N MET A 8 12.07 7.49 7.81
CA MET A 8 12.56 8.80 8.17
C MET A 8 12.89 9.61 6.92
N GLU A 9 12.44 10.85 6.93
CA GLU A 9 12.69 11.84 5.89
C GLU A 9 13.42 13.04 6.48
N ILE A 10 14.05 13.83 5.62
CA ILE A 10 14.66 15.10 5.97
C ILE A 10 13.84 16.19 5.32
N ASP A 11 13.35 17.15 6.13
CA ASP A 11 12.61 18.30 5.61
C ASP A 11 13.54 19.34 4.95
N ASP A 12 12.94 20.39 4.36
CA ASP A 12 13.67 21.44 3.66
C ASP A 12 14.61 22.25 4.58
N ASP A 13 14.40 22.22 5.89
CA ASP A 13 15.21 22.87 6.93
C ASP A 13 16.29 21.93 7.50
N GLY A 14 16.36 20.68 7.06
CA GLY A 14 17.33 19.68 7.51
C GLY A 14 16.90 18.94 8.78
N ASN A 15 15.64 19.05 9.23
CA ASN A 15 15.13 18.30 10.36
C ASN A 15 14.78 16.88 9.97
N GLN A 16 15.01 15.95 10.90
CA GLN A 16 14.60 14.57 10.75
C GLN A 16 13.15 14.39 11.17
N ILE A 17 12.34 13.87 10.24
CA ILE A 17 10.91 13.67 10.41
C ILE A 17 10.60 12.17 10.23
N TRP A 18 10.02 11.54 11.25
CA TRP A 18 9.43 10.21 11.10
C TRP A 18 8.09 10.31 10.41
N VAL A 19 7.91 9.50 9.38
CA VAL A 19 6.65 9.36 8.65
C VAL A 19 6.02 8.02 9.00
N LEU A 20 4.75 8.07 9.43
CA LEU A 20 3.96 6.87 9.74
C LEU A 20 2.65 6.92 8.96
N ASP A 21 2.25 5.75 8.46
CA ASP A 21 0.97 5.55 7.83
C ASP A 21 -0.11 5.18 8.85
N ALA A 22 -1.26 5.84 8.76
CA ALA A 22 -2.42 5.50 9.55
C ALA A 22 -3.62 5.19 8.64
N TYR A 23 -4.39 4.17 9.03
CA TYR A 23 -5.44 3.61 8.22
C TYR A 23 -6.79 3.77 8.90
N THR A 24 -7.81 4.06 8.10
CA THR A 24 -9.19 3.87 8.47
C THR A 24 -9.60 2.46 8.08
N VAL A 25 -10.25 1.74 8.97
CA VAL A 25 -10.66 0.35 8.77
C VAL A 25 -12.04 0.09 9.32
N THR A 26 -12.80 -0.77 8.65
CA THR A 26 -14.05 -1.35 9.18
C THR A 26 -14.29 -2.74 8.60
N ASP A 27 -15.10 -3.54 9.26
CA ASP A 27 -15.62 -4.84 8.83
C ASP A 27 -17.10 -4.77 8.42
N GLU A 28 -17.69 -3.56 8.47
CA GLU A 28 -19.10 -3.33 8.21
C GLU A 28 -19.41 -2.71 6.84
N TYR A 29 -18.43 -2.72 5.89
CA TYR A 29 -18.69 -2.18 4.56
C TYR A 29 -19.62 -3.13 3.77
N PRO A 30 -20.77 -2.64 3.25
CA PRO A 30 -21.76 -3.52 2.62
C PRO A 30 -21.23 -4.18 1.35
N PHE A 31 -21.54 -5.47 1.20
CA PHE A 31 -21.22 -6.30 0.02
C PHE A 31 -19.71 -6.50 -0.28
N ALA A 32 -18.83 -6.13 0.63
CA ALA A 32 -17.39 -6.37 0.48
C ALA A 32 -16.98 -7.68 1.17
N GLN A 33 -16.04 -8.40 0.58
CA GLN A 33 -15.48 -9.61 1.17
C GLN A 33 -14.53 -9.26 2.30
N ASN A 34 -14.61 -9.98 3.42
CA ASN A 34 -13.65 -9.87 4.51
C ASN A 34 -12.28 -10.40 4.12
N THR A 35 -11.25 -9.75 4.60
CA THR A 35 -9.86 -10.18 4.52
C THR A 35 -9.18 -10.04 5.88
N GLU A 36 -8.18 -10.86 6.13
CA GLU A 36 -7.40 -10.77 7.37
C GLU A 36 -6.53 -9.51 7.41
N LEU A 37 -6.72 -8.70 8.45
CA LEU A 37 -5.89 -7.54 8.73
C LEU A 37 -4.60 -7.94 9.48
N ARG A 38 -4.75 -8.76 10.52
CA ARG A 38 -3.72 -9.40 11.33
C ARG A 38 -4.34 -10.67 11.87
N GLU A 39 -3.57 -11.57 12.41
CA GLU A 39 -3.96 -12.93 12.85
C GLU A 39 -5.32 -13.08 13.58
N THR A 40 -5.92 -11.99 14.05
CA THR A 40 -7.15 -12.02 14.86
C THR A 40 -8.24 -11.06 14.41
N LYS A 41 -8.04 -10.24 13.39
CA LYS A 41 -9.02 -9.23 12.97
C LYS A 41 -9.28 -9.28 11.48
N GLU A 42 -10.53 -9.50 11.11
CA GLU A 42 -11.01 -9.36 9.74
C GLU A 42 -11.48 -7.92 9.48
N ILE A 43 -11.26 -7.46 8.26
CA ILE A 43 -11.77 -6.18 7.74
C ILE A 43 -12.28 -6.37 6.32
N ASN A 44 -13.14 -5.47 5.87
CA ASN A 44 -13.59 -5.40 4.49
C ASN A 44 -13.49 -3.99 3.89
N TYR A 45 -12.86 -3.07 4.61
CA TYR A 45 -12.53 -1.73 4.17
C TYR A 45 -11.24 -1.27 4.83
N ILE A 46 -10.33 -0.72 4.02
CA ILE A 46 -9.10 -0.08 4.48
C ILE A 46 -8.72 1.05 3.54
N ARG A 47 -8.33 2.20 4.10
CA ARG A 47 -7.70 3.30 3.37
C ARG A 47 -6.53 3.88 4.14
N ASN A 48 -5.49 4.28 3.44
CA ASN A 48 -4.39 5.07 4.00
C ASN A 48 -4.75 6.56 3.94
N SER A 49 -5.59 6.99 4.87
CA SER A 49 -6.22 8.32 4.84
C SER A 49 -5.49 9.36 5.68
N VAL A 50 -4.52 8.93 6.48
CA VAL A 50 -3.80 9.84 7.38
C VAL A 50 -2.30 9.52 7.35
N LYS A 51 -1.48 10.57 7.23
CA LYS A 51 -0.04 10.53 7.47
C LYS A 51 0.25 11.21 8.81
N VAL A 52 1.09 10.58 9.61
CA VAL A 52 1.57 11.14 10.89
C VAL A 52 3.02 11.51 10.72
N LEU A 53 3.34 12.79 10.91
CA LEU A 53 4.69 13.31 10.85
C LEU A 53 5.15 13.64 12.28
N ILE A 54 6.28 13.07 12.67
CA ILE A 54 6.84 13.23 14.01
C ILE A 54 8.24 13.83 13.89
N ASN A 55 8.44 15.01 14.48
CA ASN A 55 9.77 15.61 14.57
C ASN A 55 10.64 14.78 15.51
N ALA A 56 11.81 14.31 15.01
CA ALA A 56 12.69 13.44 15.76
C ALA A 56 13.41 14.16 16.93
N TYR A 57 13.46 15.48 16.92
CA TYR A 57 14.18 16.26 17.95
C TYR A 57 13.30 16.57 19.17
N ASP A 58 12.06 17.00 18.93
CA ASP A 58 11.18 17.46 20.01
C ASP A 58 9.95 16.59 20.24
N GLY A 59 9.74 15.59 19.38
CA GLY A 59 8.60 14.67 19.46
C GLY A 59 7.25 15.28 19.05
N THR A 60 7.23 16.46 18.47
CA THR A 60 6.00 17.09 17.97
C THR A 60 5.36 16.21 16.91
N MET A 61 4.08 15.87 17.10
CA MET A 61 3.30 15.04 16.17
C MET A 61 2.25 15.88 15.46
N ASN A 62 2.17 15.69 14.14
CA ASN A 62 1.14 16.27 13.30
C ASN A 62 0.44 15.18 12.50
N PHE A 63 -0.89 15.23 12.45
CA PHE A 63 -1.74 14.29 11.74
C PHE A 63 -2.32 14.98 10.51
N TYR A 64 -2.02 14.46 9.32
CA TYR A 64 -2.47 15.05 8.06
C TYR A 64 -3.45 14.11 7.35
N ILE A 65 -4.64 14.63 7.01
CA ILE A 65 -5.58 13.90 6.17
C ILE A 65 -5.12 13.99 4.73
N THR A 66 -4.72 12.86 4.17
CA THR A 66 -4.25 12.72 2.78
C THR A 66 -5.34 12.27 1.82
N ASP A 67 -6.38 11.59 2.33
CA ASP A 67 -7.55 11.21 1.55
C ASP A 67 -8.82 11.88 2.09
N ARG A 68 -9.21 13.00 1.47
CA ARG A 68 -10.44 13.73 1.83
C ARG A 68 -11.72 13.06 1.31
N THR A 69 -11.60 12.02 0.52
CA THR A 69 -12.77 11.26 0.02
C THR A 69 -13.17 10.14 0.98
N ASP A 70 -12.34 9.85 1.98
CA ASP A 70 -12.63 8.86 3.00
C ASP A 70 -13.67 9.36 4.01
N PRO A 71 -14.88 8.77 4.05
CA PRO A 71 -15.93 9.22 4.95
C PRO A 71 -15.59 9.04 6.43
N ILE A 72 -14.78 8.02 6.77
CA ILE A 72 -14.39 7.72 8.15
C ILE A 72 -13.40 8.80 8.64
N ALA A 73 -12.35 9.08 7.86
CA ALA A 73 -11.39 10.13 8.20
C ALA A 73 -12.08 11.49 8.33
N MET A 74 -13.00 11.82 7.41
CA MET A 74 -13.74 13.08 7.45
C MET A 74 -14.71 13.16 8.61
N ALA A 75 -15.28 12.05 9.07
CA ALA A 75 -16.10 12.02 10.29
C ALA A 75 -15.24 12.32 11.53
N TYR A 76 -14.08 11.68 11.65
CA TYR A 76 -13.13 11.96 12.74
C TYR A 76 -12.67 13.42 12.74
N ASN A 77 -12.37 13.98 11.57
CA ASN A 77 -11.98 15.40 11.44
C ASN A 77 -13.07 16.35 11.95
N LYS A 78 -14.35 16.01 11.72
CA LYS A 78 -15.47 16.81 12.27
C LYS A 78 -15.63 16.68 13.78
N ILE A 79 -15.35 15.50 14.33
CA ILE A 79 -15.43 15.25 15.78
C ILE A 79 -14.26 15.92 16.50
N TYR A 80 -13.08 15.92 15.89
CA TYR A 80 -11.82 16.41 16.47
C TYR A 80 -11.14 17.42 15.52
N PRO A 81 -11.69 18.62 15.33
CA PRO A 81 -11.23 19.57 14.30
C PRO A 81 -9.80 20.09 14.54
N ASP A 82 -9.33 20.06 15.81
CA ASP A 82 -8.00 20.59 16.17
C ASP A 82 -6.87 19.55 16.07
N ILE A 83 -7.19 18.29 15.77
CA ILE A 83 -6.19 17.22 15.70
C ILE A 83 -5.61 17.10 14.29
N PHE A 84 -6.47 17.19 13.28
CA PHE A 84 -6.09 16.91 11.91
C PHE A 84 -5.79 18.20 11.13
N LYS A 85 -4.71 18.14 10.37
CA LYS A 85 -4.30 19.16 9.41
C LYS A 85 -4.62 18.71 7.98
N ASN A 86 -4.61 19.65 7.05
CA ASN A 86 -4.76 19.35 5.65
C ASN A 86 -3.43 18.87 5.05
N SER A 87 -3.49 17.96 4.08
CA SER A 87 -2.29 17.49 3.36
C SER A 87 -1.55 18.62 2.63
N ASP A 88 -2.25 19.68 2.24
CA ASP A 88 -1.67 20.85 1.58
C ASP A 88 -0.69 21.62 2.48
N GLU A 89 -0.70 21.35 3.79
CA GLU A 89 0.22 21.95 4.77
C GLU A 89 1.54 21.16 4.91
N ILE A 90 1.64 19.98 4.27
CA ILE A 90 2.87 19.19 4.22
C ILE A 90 3.82 19.84 3.24
N SER A 91 5.09 20.05 3.64
CA SER A 91 6.09 20.60 2.73
C SER A 91 6.30 19.71 1.52
N GLU A 92 6.61 20.33 0.38
CA GLU A 92 6.86 19.60 -0.88
C GLU A 92 8.08 18.69 -0.74
N GLY A 93 9.10 19.10 0.03
CA GLY A 93 10.27 18.32 0.32
C GLY A 93 9.96 16.99 1.02
N ILE A 94 8.96 16.95 1.91
CA ILE A 94 8.52 15.71 2.56
C ILE A 94 7.55 14.92 1.66
N SER A 95 6.55 15.57 1.07
CA SER A 95 5.50 14.88 0.32
C SER A 95 6.02 14.17 -0.94
N LYS A 96 7.09 14.65 -1.55
CA LYS A 96 7.77 14.02 -2.70
C LYS A 96 8.42 12.68 -2.36
N HIS A 97 8.78 12.47 -1.12
CA HIS A 97 9.45 11.26 -0.65
C HIS A 97 8.50 10.25 -0.02
N PHE A 98 7.19 10.50 -0.05
CA PHE A 98 6.23 9.50 0.40
C PHE A 98 6.33 8.23 -0.44
N ILE A 99 6.45 7.10 0.27
CA ILE A 99 6.50 5.78 -0.35
C ILE A 99 5.13 5.10 -0.26
N TYR A 100 4.91 4.08 -1.10
CA TYR A 100 3.70 3.28 -1.03
C TYR A 100 3.65 2.51 0.29
N PRO A 101 2.54 2.55 1.06
CA PRO A 101 2.44 1.86 2.35
C PRO A 101 2.48 0.35 2.18
N GLN A 102 3.52 -0.32 2.67
CA GLN A 102 3.73 -1.76 2.49
C GLN A 102 2.56 -2.59 3.05
N TYR A 103 2.05 -2.21 4.21
CA TYR A 103 0.95 -2.94 4.83
C TYR A 103 -0.33 -2.94 3.97
N LEU A 104 -0.70 -1.79 3.40
CA LEU A 104 -1.80 -1.67 2.45
C LEU A 104 -1.53 -2.50 1.20
N TYR A 105 -0.31 -2.41 0.68
CA TYR A 105 0.13 -3.15 -0.49
C TYR A 105 0.01 -4.66 -0.30
N ASP A 106 0.45 -5.19 0.85
CA ASP A 106 0.39 -6.62 1.16
C ASP A 106 -1.05 -7.14 1.26
N ILE A 107 -1.99 -6.33 1.77
CA ILE A 107 -3.42 -6.65 1.75
C ILE A 107 -3.94 -6.67 0.30
N GLN A 108 -3.61 -5.66 -0.47
CA GLN A 108 -4.04 -5.56 -1.87
C GLN A 108 -3.46 -6.69 -2.73
N SER A 109 -2.21 -7.11 -2.47
CA SER A 109 -1.59 -8.22 -3.18
C SER A 109 -2.37 -9.52 -3.01
N LYS A 110 -2.87 -9.80 -1.80
CA LYS A 110 -3.71 -10.98 -1.52
C LYS A 110 -5.08 -10.90 -2.21
N ILE A 111 -5.61 -9.70 -2.38
CA ILE A 111 -6.90 -9.49 -3.05
C ILE A 111 -6.75 -9.70 -4.56
N ILE A 112 -5.67 -9.21 -5.13
CA ILE A 112 -5.37 -9.31 -6.55
C ILE A 112 -5.19 -10.77 -7.02
N ASP A 113 -4.69 -11.66 -6.18
CA ASP A 113 -4.57 -13.09 -6.50
C ASP A 113 -5.86 -13.66 -7.12
N LYS A 114 -6.99 -13.20 -6.61
CA LYS A 114 -8.32 -13.65 -7.03
C LYS A 114 -9.00 -12.68 -7.99
N TYR A 115 -8.86 -11.38 -7.74
CA TYR A 115 -9.65 -10.33 -8.40
C TYR A 115 -8.93 -9.61 -9.55
N HIS A 116 -7.76 -10.10 -10.00
CA HIS A 116 -7.13 -9.60 -11.23
C HIS A 116 -7.95 -9.87 -12.48
N ASN A 117 -8.79 -10.92 -12.44
CA ASN A 117 -9.64 -11.30 -13.57
C ASN A 117 -11.01 -10.65 -13.44
N ILE A 118 -11.35 -9.82 -14.42
CA ILE A 118 -12.60 -9.07 -14.47
C ILE A 118 -13.76 -9.86 -15.15
N GLN A 119 -13.49 -11.04 -15.72
CA GLN A 119 -14.51 -11.85 -16.35
C GLN A 119 -15.26 -12.68 -15.31
N PRO A 120 -16.59 -12.48 -15.13
CA PRO A 120 -17.35 -13.16 -14.08
C PRO A 120 -17.30 -14.69 -14.14
N GLU A 121 -17.26 -15.25 -15.34
CA GLU A 121 -17.22 -16.70 -15.55
C GLU A 121 -15.89 -17.31 -15.11
N THR A 122 -14.78 -16.67 -15.44
CA THR A 122 -13.43 -17.09 -15.03
C THR A 122 -13.25 -16.93 -13.53
N LEU A 123 -13.75 -15.83 -12.95
CA LEU A 123 -13.75 -15.60 -11.51
C LEU A 123 -14.55 -16.67 -10.76
N TYR A 124 -15.73 -17.03 -11.27
CA TYR A 124 -16.59 -18.06 -10.66
C TYR A 124 -15.96 -19.45 -10.73
N ARG A 125 -15.31 -19.78 -11.83
CA ARG A 125 -14.66 -21.09 -12.03
C ARG A 125 -13.30 -21.20 -11.35
N ALA A 126 -12.72 -20.09 -10.88
CA ALA A 126 -11.37 -19.99 -10.32
C ALA A 126 -10.29 -20.63 -11.24
N ASN A 127 -10.44 -20.50 -12.56
CA ASN A 127 -9.57 -21.14 -13.54
C ASN A 127 -8.25 -20.41 -13.78
N ASP A 128 -8.15 -19.16 -13.35
CA ASP A 128 -7.00 -18.30 -13.56
C ASP A 128 -6.68 -17.58 -12.23
N VAL A 129 -6.37 -18.37 -11.22
CA VAL A 129 -5.96 -17.86 -9.91
C VAL A 129 -4.46 -17.65 -9.93
N TRP A 130 -4.04 -16.47 -9.52
CA TRP A 130 -2.63 -16.20 -9.32
C TRP A 130 -2.18 -16.65 -7.93
N ASP A 131 -0.89 -16.83 -7.79
CA ASP A 131 -0.23 -17.05 -6.52
C ASP A 131 1.05 -16.21 -6.49
N VAL A 132 1.45 -15.78 -5.30
CA VAL A 132 2.73 -15.10 -5.13
C VAL A 132 3.86 -16.07 -5.49
N ALA A 133 4.79 -15.61 -6.31
CA ALA A 133 5.94 -16.42 -6.71
C ALA A 133 6.75 -16.89 -5.48
N GLU A 134 7.36 -18.06 -5.62
CA GLU A 134 8.16 -18.67 -4.57
C GLU A 134 9.65 -18.43 -4.79
N THR A 135 10.40 -18.25 -3.71
CA THR A 135 11.86 -18.30 -3.71
C THR A 135 12.33 -19.71 -3.47
N PHE A 136 13.32 -20.13 -4.23
CA PHE A 136 14.02 -21.40 -4.00
C PHE A 136 15.32 -21.11 -3.25
N ASP A 137 15.30 -21.29 -1.93
CA ASP A 137 16.55 -21.43 -1.20
C ASP A 137 16.79 -22.92 -0.92
N SER A 138 18.04 -23.31 -0.84
CA SER A 138 18.55 -24.70 -0.97
C SER A 138 17.77 -25.78 -0.20
N ASP A 139 16.98 -25.44 0.81
CA ASP A 139 16.24 -26.40 1.63
C ASP A 139 14.75 -26.02 1.90
N LYS A 140 14.28 -24.84 1.46
CA LYS A 140 12.90 -24.39 1.71
C LYS A 140 12.35 -23.58 0.55
N THR A 141 11.10 -23.84 0.22
CA THR A 141 10.31 -23.02 -0.69
C THR A 141 9.45 -22.07 0.13
N GLU A 142 9.65 -20.78 0.01
CA GLU A 142 8.85 -19.77 0.71
C GLU A 142 8.28 -18.77 -0.31
N LYS A 143 7.06 -18.28 -0.08
CA LYS A 143 6.48 -17.22 -0.89
C LYS A 143 7.30 -15.94 -0.76
N MET A 144 7.52 -15.28 -1.89
CA MET A 144 8.20 -13.99 -1.89
C MET A 144 7.41 -12.97 -1.08
N LYS A 145 8.15 -12.09 -0.39
CA LYS A 145 7.56 -10.93 0.27
C LYS A 145 7.67 -9.72 -0.67
N SER A 146 6.77 -8.76 -0.52
CA SER A 146 6.91 -7.47 -1.19
C SER A 146 8.21 -6.79 -0.76
N TYR A 147 8.87 -6.11 -1.71
CA TYR A 147 10.13 -5.40 -1.44
C TYR A 147 10.18 -4.08 -2.20
N TYR A 148 10.83 -3.10 -1.59
CA TYR A 148 11.09 -1.81 -2.23
C TYR A 148 12.26 -1.93 -3.22
N THR A 149 12.06 -1.34 -4.40
CA THR A 149 13.09 -1.27 -5.43
C THR A 149 12.88 -0.02 -6.30
N MET A 150 13.88 0.30 -7.12
CA MET A 150 13.74 1.36 -8.12
C MET A 150 13.01 0.82 -9.34
N VAL A 151 11.92 1.49 -9.69
CA VAL A 151 11.11 1.16 -10.86
C VAL A 151 11.09 2.35 -11.82
N LYS A 152 10.88 2.09 -13.11
CA LYS A 152 10.67 3.14 -14.10
C LYS A 152 9.19 3.44 -14.23
N ASN A 153 8.83 4.71 -14.14
CA ASN A 153 7.49 5.17 -14.45
C ASN A 153 7.24 5.24 -15.96
N GLU A 154 6.04 5.62 -16.36
CA GLU A 154 5.63 5.73 -17.77
C GLU A 154 6.48 6.76 -18.57
N ASN A 155 7.08 7.73 -17.89
CA ASN A 155 7.95 8.74 -18.49
C ASN A 155 9.42 8.27 -18.58
N GLY A 156 9.76 7.13 -17.98
CA GLY A 156 11.11 6.60 -17.91
C GLY A 156 11.93 7.08 -16.72
N ASP A 157 11.35 7.89 -15.83
CA ASP A 157 12.00 8.35 -14.59
C ASP A 157 12.03 7.22 -13.56
N LEU A 158 13.04 7.25 -12.71
CA LEU A 158 13.19 6.29 -11.61
C LEU A 158 12.42 6.76 -10.39
N GLU A 159 11.62 5.87 -9.81
CA GLU A 159 10.91 6.09 -8.55
C GLU A 159 10.98 4.86 -7.65
N ILE A 160 10.78 5.06 -6.34
CA ILE A 160 10.72 3.95 -5.39
C ILE A 160 9.36 3.28 -5.52
N GLY A 161 9.37 1.97 -5.78
CA GLY A 161 8.16 1.16 -5.84
C GLY A 161 8.26 -0.09 -4.98
N LEU A 162 7.11 -0.53 -4.47
CA LEU A 162 6.92 -1.88 -3.92
C LEU A 162 6.61 -2.83 -5.07
N VAL A 163 7.25 -4.00 -5.07
CA VAL A 163 7.08 -5.00 -6.12
C VAL A 163 6.80 -6.36 -5.51
N ILE A 164 5.86 -7.09 -6.11
CA ILE A 164 5.62 -8.51 -5.83
C ILE A 164 5.36 -9.25 -7.14
N PRO A 165 6.05 -10.37 -7.41
CA PRO A 165 5.82 -11.20 -8.59
C PRO A 165 4.71 -12.22 -8.35
N TYR A 166 3.97 -12.53 -9.42
CA TYR A 166 2.94 -13.57 -9.44
C TYR A 166 3.24 -14.66 -10.46
N THR A 167 2.79 -15.86 -10.12
CA THR A 167 2.71 -17.02 -11.01
C THR A 167 1.26 -17.45 -11.15
N LEU A 168 0.94 -18.22 -12.17
CA LEU A 168 -0.31 -18.96 -12.19
C LEU A 168 -0.27 -20.04 -11.10
N TYR A 169 -1.39 -20.27 -10.44
CA TYR A 169 -1.50 -21.30 -9.40
C TYR A 169 -0.96 -22.65 -9.86
N GLY A 170 -0.04 -23.22 -9.10
CA GLY A 170 0.63 -24.47 -9.42
C GLY A 170 1.65 -24.41 -10.56
N LYS A 171 2.05 -23.21 -11.00
CA LYS A 171 3.14 -22.96 -11.96
C LYS A 171 4.29 -22.21 -11.28
N GLN A 172 5.48 -22.32 -11.87
CA GLN A 172 6.69 -21.67 -11.35
C GLN A 172 7.14 -20.46 -12.18
N ASN A 173 6.59 -20.29 -13.38
CA ASN A 173 6.94 -19.19 -14.26
C ASN A 173 6.22 -17.91 -13.80
N ILE A 174 6.97 -16.85 -13.62
CA ILE A 174 6.41 -15.53 -13.32
C ILE A 174 5.63 -15.04 -14.54
N THR A 175 4.37 -14.67 -14.32
CA THR A 175 3.44 -14.19 -15.36
C THR A 175 3.15 -12.70 -15.24
N SER A 176 3.31 -12.14 -14.06
CA SER A 176 2.99 -10.74 -13.80
C SER A 176 3.70 -10.19 -12.59
N TYR A 177 3.73 -8.87 -12.51
CA TYR A 177 4.16 -8.12 -11.33
C TYR A 177 3.10 -7.12 -10.94
N MET A 178 2.86 -6.97 -9.64
CA MET A 178 2.19 -5.79 -9.09
C MET A 178 3.27 -4.79 -8.65
N ILE A 179 3.08 -3.53 -9.01
CA ILE A 179 3.97 -2.44 -8.65
C ILE A 179 3.14 -1.35 -7.96
N GLY A 180 3.53 -0.99 -6.75
CA GLY A 180 2.93 0.10 -5.99
C GLY A 180 3.90 1.27 -5.89
N THR A 181 3.53 2.44 -6.40
CA THR A 181 4.31 3.68 -6.32
C THR A 181 3.51 4.78 -5.65
N SER A 182 4.21 5.75 -5.06
CA SER A 182 3.60 6.95 -4.51
C SER A 182 4.24 8.18 -5.13
N VAL A 183 3.43 8.99 -5.81
CA VAL A 183 3.89 10.23 -6.44
C VAL A 183 3.21 11.41 -5.76
N ASN A 184 3.98 12.25 -5.09
CA ASN A 184 3.48 13.39 -4.31
C ASN A 184 2.33 13.00 -3.36
N GLY A 185 2.46 11.85 -2.69
CA GLY A 185 1.46 11.32 -1.75
C GLY A 185 0.25 10.65 -2.39
N THR A 186 0.20 10.56 -3.72
CA THR A 186 -0.83 9.82 -4.44
C THR A 186 -0.36 8.41 -4.74
N ASN A 187 -1.01 7.42 -4.14
CA ASN A 187 -0.69 6.01 -4.32
C ASN A 187 -1.26 5.47 -5.63
N LYS A 188 -0.41 4.77 -6.41
CA LYS A 188 -0.78 4.11 -7.68
C LYS A 188 -0.38 2.65 -7.63
N LEU A 189 -1.30 1.75 -8.03
CA LEU A 189 -1.02 0.33 -8.29
C LEU A 189 -1.02 0.08 -9.79
N THR A 190 -0.01 -0.63 -10.25
CA THR A 190 0.13 -1.04 -11.65
C THR A 190 0.33 -2.55 -11.72
N LEU A 191 -0.46 -3.23 -12.55
CA LEU A 191 -0.26 -4.63 -12.89
C LEU A 191 0.44 -4.71 -14.24
N CYS A 192 1.61 -5.35 -14.24
CA CYS A 192 2.39 -5.60 -15.44
C CYS A 192 2.28 -7.08 -15.78
N ASN A 193 1.57 -7.42 -16.84
CA ASN A 193 1.46 -8.79 -17.34
C ASN A 193 2.53 -9.01 -18.40
N PHE A 194 3.18 -10.18 -18.37
CA PHE A 194 4.04 -10.61 -19.47
C PHE A 194 3.16 -11.22 -20.57
N GLU A 195 3.36 -10.76 -21.80
CA GLU A 195 2.77 -11.43 -22.95
C GLU A 195 3.50 -12.77 -23.13
N ALA A 196 2.74 -13.84 -23.29
CA ALA A 196 3.30 -15.13 -23.69
C ALA A 196 3.63 -15.04 -25.19
N ASP A 197 4.90 -15.26 -25.55
CA ASP A 197 5.32 -15.43 -26.95
C ASP A 197 4.73 -16.71 -27.56
#